data_bb97bec90a2a2bf633546e8a07a3b5bf
#
_entry.id   bb97bec90a2a2bf633546e8a07a3b5bf
#
_cell.length_a   1.000
_cell.length_b   1.000
_cell.length_c   1.000
_cell.angle_alpha   90.00
_cell.angle_beta   90.00
_cell.angle_gamma   90.00
#
_symmetry.space_group_name_H-M   'P 1'
#
loop_
_entity.id
_entity.type
_entity.pdbx_description
1 polymer ?
#
loop_
_entity_poly.entity_id
_entity_poly.type
_entity_poly.pdbx_seq_one_letter_code
_entity_poly.pdbx_strand_id
1 'polypeptide(L)'
;MSEESLTQGERESVEGQRTGVPRPHFGDNAPGKAGEARSAGGRGGAGGEERQPREYPLLPALAAIKTPYFHILGYSVAGEESVVQIPELNINFDIGKCPRPALTADYCLLTHGHIDHSAGIPYYLSQRFFQGMKPGTILCPAKIAKPLSDIIHSWAGLEGKVTEHRIVPMNVGDEFELRKGLIARAFATRHTVASIGFAIIDRREKLRADLLEQNLPGHILRKMKEAGEKITYTLDVPLVAYTGDTSMHETLLQPGVMDAKVLITECTFFEADHRKRARHGQHMHVNDLLEALPQLKNELVLLTHVSRRTHLKAAKRIFAEALARLKTPLKIEFFMDYQQRLVVKPGRAAPFTVEERALPDSAE
;
A
#
# COMPACT_ATOMS: atom_id res chain seq x y z
N MET A 1 5.63 -5.15 59.11
CA MET A 1 6.99 -4.88 59.57
C MET A 1 7.87 -5.05 58.33
N SER A 2 8.48 -4.05 57.76
CA SER A 2 8.68 -2.64 58.07
C SER A 2 8.89 -1.88 56.75
N GLU A 3 8.24 -0.74 56.66
CA GLU A 3 8.52 0.33 55.70
C GLU A 3 9.92 0.86 55.93
N GLU A 4 10.67 1.11 54.86
CA GLU A 4 11.75 2.06 54.93
C GLU A 4 11.65 3.03 53.73
N SER A 5 11.38 4.24 54.11
CA SER A 5 11.39 5.47 53.32
C SER A 5 12.79 5.83 52.84
N LEU A 6 12.93 6.25 51.61
CA LEU A 6 14.07 7.03 51.14
C LEU A 6 13.63 8.39 50.62
N THR A 7 14.31 9.36 51.17
CA THR A 7 14.12 10.81 51.21
C THR A 7 14.35 11.51 49.89
N GLN A 8 13.63 12.65 49.76
CA GLN A 8 13.88 13.73 48.80
C GLN A 8 15.31 14.30 48.94
N GLY A 9 15.93 14.55 47.82
CA GLY A 9 17.14 15.40 47.71
C GLY A 9 17.83 15.23 46.40
N GLU A 10 17.67 16.17 45.58
CA GLU A 10 18.60 16.88 44.71
C GLU A 10 18.01 17.23 43.36
N ARG A 11 17.35 18.38 43.35
CA ARG A 11 17.14 19.14 42.11
C ARG A 11 18.40 20.00 41.93
N GLU A 12 19.26 19.61 41.00
CA GLU A 12 20.23 20.56 40.45
C GLU A 12 19.81 21.02 39.07
N SER A 13 19.62 22.31 38.99
CA SER A 13 19.42 23.14 37.83
C SER A 13 20.65 23.08 36.92
N VAL A 14 20.42 22.68 35.63
CA VAL A 14 21.39 23.01 34.56
C VAL A 14 20.74 24.06 33.67
N GLU A 15 21.08 25.29 33.98
CA GLU A 15 20.80 26.47 33.18
C GLU A 15 21.79 26.55 32.00
N GLY A 16 21.26 26.69 30.85
CA GLY A 16 21.68 27.28 29.61
C GLY A 16 23.15 27.44 29.22
N GLN A 17 23.49 26.80 28.14
CA GLN A 17 24.43 27.39 27.17
C GLN A 17 23.78 27.37 25.78
N ARG A 18 23.26 28.54 25.39
CA ARG A 18 22.88 28.84 24.02
C ARG A 18 24.15 29.06 23.20
N THR A 19 24.55 28.05 22.42
CA THR A 19 25.53 28.23 21.35
C THR A 19 24.78 28.75 20.12
N GLY A 20 25.02 30.03 19.80
CA GLY A 20 24.49 30.67 18.61
C GLY A 20 25.12 30.09 17.35
N VAL A 21 24.30 29.42 16.53
CA VAL A 21 24.67 29.10 15.16
C VAL A 21 24.39 30.33 14.31
N PRO A 22 25.38 30.87 13.57
CA PRO A 22 25.15 32.02 12.70
C PRO A 22 24.24 31.65 11.54
N ARG A 23 23.22 32.46 11.28
CA ARG A 23 22.36 32.32 10.09
C ARG A 23 23.15 32.63 8.83
N PRO A 24 23.06 31.85 7.75
CA PRO A 24 23.65 32.22 6.47
C PRO A 24 22.87 33.42 5.88
N HIS A 25 23.58 34.50 5.59
CA HIS A 25 23.09 35.60 4.79
C HIS A 25 22.99 35.14 3.32
N PHE A 26 21.78 35.08 2.78
CA PHE A 26 21.58 35.06 1.35
C PHE A 26 21.65 36.48 0.82
N GLY A 27 22.73 36.79 0.09
CA GLY A 27 22.90 38.07 -0.58
C GLY A 27 21.91 38.21 -1.75
N ASP A 28 21.26 39.36 -1.80
CA ASP A 28 20.44 39.84 -2.90
C ASP A 28 21.33 40.06 -4.14
N ASN A 29 21.21 39.20 -5.13
CA ASN A 29 21.79 39.46 -6.46
C ASN A 29 20.73 40.10 -7.36
N ALA A 30 20.85 41.40 -7.54
CA ALA A 30 20.13 42.17 -8.55
C ALA A 30 20.57 41.79 -9.98
N PRO A 31 19.68 41.85 -11.00
CA PRO A 31 20.00 41.43 -12.37
C PRO A 31 20.97 42.40 -13.05
N GLY A 32 22.12 41.86 -13.49
CA GLY A 32 23.10 42.58 -14.28
C GLY A 32 22.64 42.77 -15.74
N LYS A 33 22.93 43.94 -16.27
CA LYS A 33 22.58 44.43 -17.61
C LYS A 33 23.20 43.56 -18.74
N ALA A 34 22.43 43.41 -19.79
CA ALA A 34 22.82 42.77 -21.04
C ALA A 34 24.02 43.51 -21.68
N GLY A 35 25.07 42.74 -22.00
CA GLY A 35 26.21 43.17 -22.80
C GLY A 35 26.04 42.70 -24.25
N GLU A 36 26.28 43.62 -25.17
CA GLU A 36 26.16 43.47 -26.62
C GLU A 36 27.09 42.40 -27.19
N ALA A 37 26.53 41.52 -28.07
CA ALA A 37 27.26 40.53 -28.78
C ALA A 37 27.92 41.09 -30.04
N ARG A 38 29.26 40.94 -30.14
CA ARG A 38 30.03 41.17 -31.36
C ARG A 38 29.94 39.95 -32.28
N SER A 39 29.57 40.21 -33.53
CA SER A 39 29.58 39.27 -34.63
C SER A 39 31.00 38.88 -35.01
N ALA A 40 31.27 37.58 -35.13
CA ALA A 40 32.40 37.05 -35.92
C ALA A 40 31.90 35.87 -36.74
N GLY A 41 32.00 36.02 -38.07
CA GLY A 41 31.61 34.99 -39.01
C GLY A 41 32.67 33.87 -39.12
N GLY A 42 32.19 32.69 -39.47
CA GLY A 42 33.06 31.52 -39.74
C GLY A 42 32.23 30.39 -40.33
N ARG A 43 32.45 30.12 -41.61
CA ARG A 43 31.85 29.02 -42.40
C ARG A 43 32.24 27.65 -41.87
N GLY A 44 31.32 26.68 -42.00
CA GLY A 44 31.64 25.25 -41.84
C GLY A 44 30.35 24.43 -41.77
N GLY A 45 29.92 23.86 -42.91
CA GLY A 45 28.82 22.92 -42.97
C GLY A 45 29.20 21.60 -42.33
N ALA A 46 28.32 21.06 -41.52
CA ALA A 46 28.25 19.65 -41.15
C ALA A 46 26.81 19.31 -40.99
N GLY A 47 26.34 18.26 -41.69
CA GLY A 47 24.98 17.79 -41.68
C GLY A 47 24.48 17.55 -40.25
N GLY A 48 23.49 18.30 -39.85
CA GLY A 48 22.76 18.07 -38.60
C GLY A 48 21.90 16.83 -38.79
N GLU A 49 22.35 15.69 -38.30
CA GLU A 49 21.42 14.63 -37.97
C GLU A 49 20.43 15.20 -36.96
N GLU A 50 19.19 15.39 -37.39
CA GLU A 50 18.07 15.62 -36.47
C GLU A 50 18.06 14.47 -35.50
N ARG A 51 18.60 14.69 -34.30
CA ARG A 51 18.43 13.74 -33.17
C ARG A 51 16.95 13.66 -32.92
N GLN A 52 16.35 12.55 -33.33
CA GLN A 52 15.00 12.20 -32.89
C GLN A 52 14.91 12.40 -31.37
N PRO A 53 13.83 13.01 -30.85
CA PRO A 53 13.65 13.18 -29.44
C PRO A 53 13.76 11.80 -28.81
N ARG A 54 14.67 11.62 -27.84
CA ARG A 54 14.78 10.40 -27.07
C ARG A 54 13.43 10.23 -26.36
N GLU A 55 12.65 9.24 -26.78
CA GLU A 55 11.53 8.79 -25.99
C GLU A 55 12.10 8.29 -24.67
N TYR A 56 11.99 9.11 -23.63
CA TYR A 56 12.22 8.64 -22.28
C TYR A 56 11.13 7.60 -22.00
N PRO A 57 11.48 6.38 -21.55
CA PRO A 57 10.48 5.42 -21.17
C PRO A 57 9.55 6.11 -20.15
N LEU A 58 8.28 6.26 -20.52
CA LEU A 58 7.26 6.78 -19.65
C LEU A 58 7.36 6.02 -18.33
N LEU A 59 7.26 6.73 -17.20
CA LEU A 59 7.18 6.14 -15.88
C LEU A 59 6.23 4.93 -15.95
N PRO A 60 6.55 3.80 -15.29
CA PRO A 60 5.73 2.62 -15.39
C PRO A 60 4.28 3.00 -15.11
N ALA A 61 3.39 2.75 -16.06
CA ALA A 61 1.99 3.04 -15.90
C ALA A 61 1.46 2.18 -14.76
N LEU A 62 0.72 2.79 -13.82
CA LEU A 62 0.08 2.04 -12.77
C LEU A 62 -0.93 1.08 -13.40
N ALA A 63 -0.95 -0.16 -12.93
CA ALA A 63 -2.04 -1.08 -13.21
C ALA A 63 -3.31 -0.55 -12.56
N ALA A 64 -4.46 -0.82 -13.20
CA ALA A 64 -5.75 -0.51 -12.61
C ALA A 64 -6.71 -1.67 -12.85
N ILE A 65 -7.32 -2.12 -11.78
CA ILE A 65 -8.32 -3.19 -11.81
C ILE A 65 -9.60 -2.66 -11.19
N LYS A 66 -10.70 -2.83 -11.91
CA LYS A 66 -12.03 -2.52 -11.43
C LYS A 66 -12.67 -3.78 -10.86
N THR A 67 -13.06 -3.74 -9.61
CA THR A 67 -13.87 -4.77 -8.97
C THR A 67 -15.31 -4.25 -8.78
N PRO A 68 -16.28 -5.10 -8.43
CA PRO A 68 -17.62 -4.63 -8.06
C PRO A 68 -17.65 -3.74 -6.82
N TYR A 69 -16.57 -3.71 -6.03
CA TYR A 69 -16.51 -3.08 -4.72
C TYR A 69 -15.69 -1.79 -4.71
N PHE A 70 -14.56 -1.78 -5.42
CA PHE A 70 -13.59 -0.67 -5.46
C PHE A 70 -12.62 -0.84 -6.62
N HIS A 71 -11.88 0.22 -6.90
CA HIS A 71 -10.74 0.18 -7.83
C HIS A 71 -9.47 -0.17 -7.07
N ILE A 72 -8.58 -0.92 -7.73
CA ILE A 72 -7.24 -1.25 -7.22
C ILE A 72 -6.24 -0.65 -8.19
N LEU A 73 -5.42 0.27 -7.71
CA LEU A 73 -4.41 0.97 -8.49
C LEU A 73 -3.03 0.59 -7.96
N GLY A 74 -2.01 0.55 -8.79
CA GLY A 74 -0.65 0.43 -8.29
C GLY A 74 0.32 -0.28 -9.21
N TYR A 75 1.39 -0.72 -8.61
CA TYR A 75 2.50 -1.43 -9.25
C TYR A 75 3.06 -2.46 -8.27
N SER A 76 3.36 -3.66 -8.73
CA SER A 76 4.01 -4.66 -7.87
C SER A 76 4.83 -5.63 -8.71
N VAL A 77 6.14 -5.53 -8.57
CA VAL A 77 7.14 -6.39 -9.22
C VAL A 77 8.21 -6.75 -8.21
N ALA A 78 8.49 -8.03 -8.07
CA ALA A 78 9.46 -8.55 -7.11
C ALA A 78 10.81 -7.82 -7.16
N GLY A 79 11.23 -7.26 -6.02
CA GLY A 79 12.49 -6.56 -5.84
C GLY A 79 12.59 -5.20 -6.52
N GLU A 80 11.52 -4.71 -7.14
CA GLU A 80 11.52 -3.38 -7.79
C GLU A 80 10.69 -2.36 -7.05
N GLU A 81 9.42 -2.67 -6.83
CA GLU A 81 8.47 -1.80 -6.16
C GLU A 81 7.16 -2.55 -5.88
N SER A 82 6.57 -2.32 -4.72
CA SER A 82 5.20 -2.73 -4.42
C SER A 82 4.43 -1.57 -3.80
N VAL A 83 3.34 -1.21 -4.45
CA VAL A 83 2.34 -0.26 -3.95
C VAL A 83 0.98 -0.65 -4.51
N VAL A 84 0.00 -0.83 -3.64
CA VAL A 84 -1.39 -1.15 -4.00
C VAL A 84 -2.31 -0.18 -3.31
N GLN A 85 -2.92 0.71 -4.08
CA GLN A 85 -3.86 1.71 -3.58
C GLN A 85 -5.30 1.27 -3.81
N ILE A 86 -6.16 1.51 -2.81
CA ILE A 86 -7.61 1.41 -2.95
C ILE A 86 -8.20 2.77 -2.56
N PRO A 87 -8.49 3.64 -3.55
CA PRO A 87 -8.90 5.01 -3.30
C PRO A 87 -10.19 5.12 -2.48
N GLU A 88 -11.18 4.26 -2.73
CA GLU A 88 -12.47 4.28 -2.03
C GLU A 88 -12.35 3.93 -0.53
N LEU A 89 -11.29 3.20 -0.17
CA LEU A 89 -10.98 2.85 1.21
C LEU A 89 -9.97 3.82 1.84
N ASN A 90 -9.42 4.75 1.04
CA ASN A 90 -8.42 5.73 1.46
C ASN A 90 -7.13 5.11 2.01
N ILE A 91 -6.68 3.99 1.40
CA ILE A 91 -5.53 3.21 1.84
C ILE A 91 -4.53 2.96 0.73
N ASN A 92 -3.26 2.84 1.11
CA ASN A 92 -2.22 2.14 0.37
C ASN A 92 -1.80 0.91 1.15
N PHE A 93 -1.65 -0.23 0.49
CA PHE A 93 -0.85 -1.34 0.97
C PHE A 93 0.55 -1.17 0.40
N ASP A 94 1.54 -1.11 1.28
CA ASP A 94 2.92 -0.75 0.96
C ASP A 94 3.03 0.57 0.18
N ILE A 95 4.23 1.06 -0.05
CA ILE A 95 4.38 2.37 -0.70
C ILE A 95 5.71 2.50 -1.48
N GLY A 96 6.34 1.39 -1.81
CA GLY A 96 7.53 1.26 -2.66
C GLY A 96 8.29 2.55 -2.92
N LYS A 97 8.11 3.16 -4.08
CA LYS A 97 8.69 4.46 -4.46
C LYS A 97 7.70 5.63 -4.38
N CYS A 98 6.50 5.38 -3.86
CA CYS A 98 5.44 6.36 -3.71
C CYS A 98 5.04 7.06 -5.02
N PRO A 99 4.41 6.36 -5.97
CA PRO A 99 3.90 7.00 -7.17
C PRO A 99 2.84 8.06 -6.79
N ARG A 100 2.74 9.10 -7.61
CA ARG A 100 1.94 10.29 -7.32
C ARG A 100 0.50 10.01 -6.82
N PRO A 101 -0.27 9.06 -7.37
CA PRO A 101 -1.59 8.73 -6.85
C PRO A 101 -1.58 8.24 -5.39
N ALA A 102 -0.52 7.53 -4.97
CA ALA A 102 -0.40 7.02 -3.60
C ALA A 102 -0.37 8.13 -2.54
N LEU A 103 0.01 9.37 -2.91
CA LEU A 103 -0.03 10.52 -2.02
C LEU A 103 -1.43 10.83 -1.50
N THR A 104 -2.48 10.46 -2.22
CA THR A 104 -3.86 10.84 -1.86
C THR A 104 -4.45 10.03 -0.69
N ALA A 105 -3.95 8.83 -0.43
CA ALA A 105 -4.43 8.01 0.69
C ALA A 105 -3.89 8.50 2.03
N ASP A 106 -4.75 8.59 3.04
CA ASP A 106 -4.37 9.02 4.39
C ASP A 106 -3.67 7.91 5.19
N TYR A 107 -3.91 6.65 4.82
CA TYR A 107 -3.36 5.48 5.50
C TYR A 107 -2.42 4.70 4.59
N CYS A 108 -1.23 4.37 5.11
CA CYS A 108 -0.29 3.43 4.53
C CYS A 108 -0.20 2.21 5.47
N LEU A 109 -0.61 1.05 4.97
CA LEU A 109 -0.56 -0.23 5.66
C LEU A 109 0.69 -0.97 5.20
N LEU A 110 1.80 -0.76 5.91
CA LEU A 110 3.10 -1.31 5.56
C LEU A 110 3.21 -2.75 6.07
N THR A 111 3.37 -3.70 5.16
CA THR A 111 3.46 -5.12 5.50
C THR A 111 4.79 -5.51 6.13
N HIS A 112 5.89 -4.95 5.66
CA HIS A 112 7.24 -5.20 6.15
C HIS A 112 8.22 -4.10 5.69
N GLY A 113 9.49 -4.20 6.13
CA GLY A 113 10.48 -3.13 5.96
C GLY A 113 11.39 -3.23 4.74
N HIS A 114 11.20 -4.16 3.78
CA HIS A 114 12.04 -4.19 2.59
C HIS A 114 11.88 -2.91 1.77
N ILE A 115 12.97 -2.52 1.09
CA ILE A 115 13.08 -1.23 0.46
C ILE A 115 12.08 -1.03 -0.70
N ASP A 116 11.78 -2.09 -1.43
CA ASP A 116 10.80 -2.11 -2.53
C ASP A 116 9.33 -2.00 -2.03
N HIS A 117 9.10 -2.08 -0.71
CA HIS A 117 7.81 -1.87 -0.06
C HIS A 117 7.75 -0.57 0.77
N SER A 118 8.88 -0.02 1.21
CA SER A 118 8.92 1.04 2.24
C SER A 118 9.67 2.31 1.85
N ALA A 119 10.50 2.29 0.79
CA ALA A 119 11.38 3.42 0.44
C ALA A 119 10.64 4.75 0.19
N GLY A 120 9.38 4.69 -0.23
CA GLY A 120 8.56 5.86 -0.50
C GLY A 120 8.03 6.59 0.72
N ILE A 121 8.19 6.04 1.94
CA ILE A 121 7.61 6.62 3.15
C ILE A 121 8.10 8.05 3.43
N PRO A 122 9.39 8.36 3.44
CA PRO A 122 9.85 9.73 3.67
C PRO A 122 9.28 10.71 2.62
N TYR A 123 9.28 10.32 1.34
CA TYR A 123 8.70 11.12 0.27
C TYR A 123 7.18 11.32 0.44
N TYR A 124 6.44 10.26 0.78
CA TYR A 124 5.00 10.31 1.05
C TYR A 124 4.68 11.34 2.15
N LEU A 125 5.38 11.30 3.26
CA LEU A 125 5.14 12.20 4.39
C LEU A 125 5.50 13.65 4.03
N SER A 126 6.67 13.88 3.44
CA SER A 126 7.15 15.20 3.04
C SER A 126 6.24 15.84 2.00
N GLN A 127 5.84 15.10 0.96
CA GLN A 127 4.97 15.63 -0.10
C GLN A 127 3.56 15.94 0.38
N ARG A 128 2.99 15.13 1.27
CA ARG A 128 1.69 15.43 1.87
C ARG A 128 1.73 16.74 2.66
N PHE A 129 2.80 16.95 3.41
CA PHE A 129 3.02 18.21 4.13
C PHE A 129 3.11 19.41 3.17
N PHE A 130 3.95 19.32 2.12
CA PHE A 130 4.10 20.40 1.14
C PHE A 130 2.80 20.75 0.40
N GLN A 131 1.94 19.77 0.20
CA GLN A 131 0.65 19.96 -0.47
C GLN A 131 -0.47 20.38 0.50
N GLY A 132 -0.18 20.60 1.78
CA GLY A 132 -1.18 20.98 2.80
C GLY A 132 -2.20 19.87 3.08
N MET A 133 -1.84 18.60 2.81
CA MET A 133 -2.69 17.45 3.09
C MET A 133 -2.61 17.07 4.57
N LYS A 134 -3.58 16.29 5.04
CA LYS A 134 -3.53 15.74 6.40
C LYS A 134 -2.26 14.89 6.59
N PRO A 135 -1.70 14.86 7.82
CA PRO A 135 -0.59 13.97 8.15
C PRO A 135 -0.90 12.52 7.80
N GLY A 136 0.07 11.85 7.19
CA GLY A 136 -0.05 10.42 6.86
C GLY A 136 -0.02 9.55 8.11
N THR A 137 -0.84 8.51 8.14
CA THR A 137 -0.82 7.48 9.18
C THR A 137 -0.26 6.18 8.62
N ILE A 138 0.78 5.63 9.25
CA ILE A 138 1.44 4.41 8.83
C ILE A 138 1.16 3.31 9.86
N LEU A 139 0.43 2.28 9.46
CA LEU A 139 0.28 1.05 10.23
C LEU A 139 1.40 0.10 9.82
N CYS A 140 2.15 -0.47 10.76
CA CYS A 140 3.28 -1.33 10.43
C CYS A 140 3.52 -2.40 11.51
N PRO A 141 4.26 -3.49 11.22
CA PRO A 141 4.65 -4.44 12.24
C PRO A 141 5.31 -3.73 13.44
N ALA A 142 4.90 -4.07 14.65
CA ALA A 142 5.40 -3.40 15.87
C ALA A 142 6.93 -3.41 15.98
N LYS A 143 7.57 -4.49 15.49
CA LYS A 143 9.03 -4.63 15.52
C LYS A 143 9.77 -3.61 14.65
N ILE A 144 9.15 -3.08 13.59
CA ILE A 144 9.80 -2.11 12.71
C ILE A 144 9.37 -0.67 12.98
N ALA A 145 8.42 -0.42 13.87
CA ALA A 145 7.91 0.91 14.14
C ALA A 145 9.00 1.90 14.60
N LYS A 146 9.87 1.46 15.52
CA LYS A 146 10.99 2.31 15.98
C LYS A 146 12.03 2.54 14.88
N PRO A 147 12.61 1.53 14.20
CA PRO A 147 13.51 1.75 13.07
C PRO A 147 12.92 2.68 11.99
N LEU A 148 11.63 2.53 11.68
CA LEU A 148 10.93 3.39 10.73
C LEU A 148 10.89 4.85 11.22
N SER A 149 10.57 5.07 12.49
CA SER A 149 10.61 6.40 13.12
C SER A 149 12.00 7.01 13.05
N ASP A 150 13.04 6.23 13.34
CA ASP A 150 14.44 6.69 13.30
C ASP A 150 14.85 7.13 11.88
N ILE A 151 14.45 6.38 10.84
CA ILE A 151 14.69 6.74 9.43
C ILE A 151 13.98 8.06 9.08
N ILE A 152 12.72 8.23 9.47
CA ILE A 152 11.96 9.45 9.21
C ILE A 152 12.63 10.65 9.90
N HIS A 153 13.06 10.52 11.15
CA HIS A 153 13.77 11.57 11.87
C HIS A 153 15.14 11.90 11.23
N SER A 154 15.87 10.88 10.79
CA SER A 154 17.15 11.07 10.09
C SER A 154 16.94 11.84 8.78
N TRP A 155 15.88 11.51 8.04
CA TRP A 155 15.52 12.22 6.82
C TRP A 155 15.07 13.67 7.09
N ALA A 156 14.33 13.88 8.17
CA ALA A 156 13.96 15.21 8.63
C ALA A 156 15.17 16.11 8.91
N GLY A 157 16.30 15.52 9.35
CA GLY A 157 17.58 16.21 9.48
C GLY A 157 18.11 16.77 8.16
N LEU A 158 17.89 16.08 7.04
CA LEU A 158 18.26 16.58 5.71
C LEU A 158 17.32 17.70 5.23
N GLU A 159 16.03 17.62 5.52
CA GLU A 159 15.02 18.62 5.13
C GLU A 159 14.95 19.81 6.09
N GLY A 160 15.66 19.77 7.22
CA GLY A 160 15.64 20.82 8.24
C GLY A 160 14.36 20.92 9.06
N LYS A 161 13.46 19.94 8.95
CA LYS A 161 12.20 19.89 9.70
C LYS A 161 11.65 18.46 9.83
N VAL A 162 10.94 18.22 10.92
CA VAL A 162 10.15 16.99 11.10
C VAL A 162 8.77 17.20 10.51
N THR A 163 8.37 16.32 9.61
CA THR A 163 7.00 16.30 9.05
C THR A 163 6.07 15.59 10.02
N GLU A 164 4.92 16.20 10.29
CA GLU A 164 3.90 15.57 11.14
C GLU A 164 3.40 14.26 10.51
N HIS A 165 3.42 13.20 11.31
CA HIS A 165 2.99 11.86 10.89
C HIS A 165 2.56 11.02 12.10
N ARG A 166 1.89 9.92 11.84
CA ARG A 166 1.52 8.94 12.87
C ARG A 166 2.00 7.55 12.48
N ILE A 167 2.77 6.90 13.34
CA ILE A 167 3.11 5.47 13.22
C ILE A 167 2.25 4.69 14.23
N VAL A 168 1.58 3.65 13.75
CA VAL A 168 0.74 2.75 14.54
C VAL A 168 1.37 1.36 14.50
N PRO A 169 2.05 0.96 15.58
CA PRO A 169 2.58 -0.40 15.69
C PRO A 169 1.44 -1.42 15.76
N MET A 170 1.53 -2.49 14.98
CA MET A 170 0.53 -3.55 14.89
C MET A 170 1.18 -4.91 15.16
N ASN A 171 0.53 -5.74 15.95
CA ASN A 171 0.83 -7.16 16.12
C ASN A 171 -0.23 -7.99 15.40
N VAL A 172 0.02 -9.26 15.20
CA VAL A 172 -0.98 -10.19 14.66
C VAL A 172 -2.22 -10.21 15.54
N GLY A 173 -3.38 -10.01 14.94
CA GLY A 173 -4.68 -9.92 15.59
C GLY A 173 -5.11 -8.51 16.01
N ASP A 174 -4.19 -7.53 16.01
CA ASP A 174 -4.55 -6.14 16.32
C ASP A 174 -5.49 -5.56 15.25
N GLU A 175 -6.37 -4.68 15.71
CA GLU A 175 -7.33 -3.96 14.87
C GLU A 175 -7.13 -2.45 14.99
N PHE A 176 -7.30 -1.77 13.87
CA PHE A 176 -7.30 -0.32 13.81
C PHE A 176 -8.51 0.17 13.01
N GLU A 177 -9.30 1.05 13.59
CA GLU A 177 -10.45 1.64 12.91
C GLU A 177 -9.99 2.78 12.00
N LEU A 178 -10.02 2.54 10.67
CA LEU A 178 -9.67 3.54 9.65
C LEU A 178 -10.72 4.65 9.58
N ARG A 179 -11.96 4.27 9.66
CA ARG A 179 -13.16 5.12 9.80
C ARG A 179 -14.29 4.27 10.37
N LYS A 180 -15.38 4.91 10.79
CA LYS A 180 -16.52 4.23 11.44
C LYS A 180 -16.94 2.97 10.68
N GLY A 181 -16.76 1.82 11.31
CA GLY A 181 -17.08 0.51 10.78
C GLY A 181 -16.12 -0.05 9.73
N LEU A 182 -15.04 0.65 9.38
CA LEU A 182 -14.00 0.14 8.47
C LEU A 182 -12.74 -0.18 9.28
N ILE A 183 -12.44 -1.46 9.43
CA ILE A 183 -11.38 -1.96 10.30
C ILE A 183 -10.24 -2.54 9.48
N ALA A 184 -9.01 -2.16 9.80
CA ALA A 184 -7.80 -2.85 9.37
C ALA A 184 -7.39 -3.84 10.46
N ARG A 185 -7.37 -5.13 10.15
CA ARG A 185 -6.92 -6.21 11.05
C ARG A 185 -5.63 -6.79 10.53
N ALA A 186 -4.61 -6.88 11.40
CA ALA A 186 -3.34 -7.51 11.07
C ALA A 186 -3.45 -9.03 11.19
N PHE A 187 -2.91 -9.77 10.23
CA PHE A 187 -2.83 -11.24 10.28
C PHE A 187 -1.41 -11.75 10.05
N ALA A 188 -1.17 -13.01 10.41
CA ALA A 188 0.16 -13.61 10.36
C ALA A 188 0.63 -13.85 8.92
N THR A 189 1.87 -13.46 8.65
CA THR A 189 2.63 -13.80 7.45
C THR A 189 4.00 -14.34 7.84
N ARG A 190 4.71 -14.94 6.91
CA ARG A 190 6.06 -15.45 7.13
C ARG A 190 7.00 -14.96 6.05
N HIS A 191 7.94 -14.12 6.45
CA HIS A 191 8.95 -13.57 5.56
C HIS A 191 10.30 -13.46 6.24
N THR A 192 11.36 -13.11 5.51
CA THR A 192 12.74 -13.00 6.00
C THR A 192 12.91 -11.92 7.06
N VAL A 193 12.01 -10.94 7.12
CA VAL A 193 11.96 -9.88 8.12
C VAL A 193 10.60 -9.88 8.83
N ALA A 194 10.47 -9.08 9.88
CA ALA A 194 9.18 -8.93 10.57
C ALA A 194 8.11 -8.45 9.60
N SER A 195 7.04 -9.23 9.44
CA SER A 195 5.96 -8.98 8.49
C SER A 195 4.59 -9.30 9.07
N ILE A 196 3.58 -8.62 8.55
CA ILE A 196 2.15 -8.87 8.77
C ILE A 196 1.39 -8.63 7.46
N GLY A 197 0.28 -9.31 7.27
CA GLY A 197 -0.71 -8.95 6.26
C GLY A 197 -1.84 -8.12 6.87
N PHE A 198 -2.68 -7.51 6.02
CA PHE A 198 -3.82 -6.71 6.45
C PHE A 198 -5.11 -7.16 5.78
N ALA A 199 -6.15 -7.39 6.59
CA ALA A 199 -7.53 -7.57 6.14
C ALA A 199 -8.34 -6.32 6.43
N ILE A 200 -9.04 -5.79 5.43
CA ILE A 200 -9.96 -4.66 5.58
C ILE A 200 -11.36 -5.19 5.69
N ILE A 201 -12.01 -4.89 6.78
CA ILE A 201 -13.28 -5.45 7.22
C ILE A 201 -14.32 -4.34 7.31
N ASP A 202 -15.45 -4.51 6.65
CA ASP A 202 -16.64 -3.69 6.84
C ASP A 202 -17.46 -4.30 8.00
N ARG A 203 -17.37 -3.65 9.16
CA ARG A 203 -18.03 -4.05 10.39
C ARG A 203 -19.38 -3.36 10.51
N ARG A 204 -20.45 -4.15 10.48
CA ARG A 204 -21.84 -3.68 10.46
C ARG A 204 -22.59 -4.18 11.69
N GLU A 205 -23.41 -3.30 12.25
CA GLU A 205 -24.45 -3.70 13.20
C GLU A 205 -25.69 -4.11 12.45
N LYS A 206 -26.16 -5.33 12.64
CA LYS A 206 -27.39 -5.88 12.05
C LYS A 206 -28.40 -6.18 13.12
N LEU A 207 -29.68 -5.90 12.84
CA LEU A 207 -30.78 -6.31 13.70
C LEU A 207 -30.78 -7.84 13.80
N ARG A 208 -31.02 -8.38 14.99
CA ARG A 208 -31.12 -9.83 15.20
C ARG A 208 -32.24 -10.42 14.34
N ALA A 209 -32.02 -11.61 13.80
CA ALA A 209 -32.95 -12.26 12.87
C ALA A 209 -34.34 -12.47 13.50
N ASP A 210 -34.40 -12.87 14.79
CA ASP A 210 -35.64 -13.07 15.54
C ASP A 210 -36.46 -11.77 15.69
N LEU A 211 -35.80 -10.61 15.82
CA LEU A 211 -36.46 -9.32 15.86
C LEU A 211 -36.86 -8.80 14.50
N LEU A 212 -36.07 -9.18 13.45
CA LEU A 212 -36.38 -8.84 12.07
C LEU A 212 -37.67 -9.56 11.61
N GLU A 213 -37.82 -10.84 11.95
CA GLU A 213 -38.99 -11.66 11.65
C GLU A 213 -40.27 -11.12 12.32
N GLN A 214 -40.14 -10.58 13.53
CA GLN A 214 -41.27 -9.97 14.25
C GLN A 214 -41.76 -8.65 13.63
N ASN A 215 -41.00 -8.08 12.70
CA ASN A 215 -41.31 -6.83 12.00
C ASN A 215 -41.78 -5.70 12.96
N LEU A 216 -41.06 -5.55 14.08
CA LEU A 216 -41.42 -4.63 15.14
C LEU A 216 -41.29 -3.17 14.67
N PRO A 217 -42.24 -2.28 15.04
CA PRO A 217 -42.11 -0.86 14.77
C PRO A 217 -40.84 -0.26 15.39
N GLY A 218 -40.21 0.69 14.70
CA GLY A 218 -38.93 1.29 15.13
C GLY A 218 -38.94 1.87 16.55
N HIS A 219 -40.08 2.39 17.02
CA HIS A 219 -40.23 2.90 18.41
C HIS A 219 -40.14 1.80 19.46
N ILE A 220 -40.57 0.57 19.14
CA ILE A 220 -40.42 -0.59 20.02
C ILE A 220 -38.97 -1.02 20.12
N LEU A 221 -38.29 -1.15 18.96
CA LEU A 221 -36.86 -1.46 18.92
C LEU A 221 -36.02 -0.41 19.67
N ARG A 222 -36.41 0.87 19.57
CA ARG A 222 -35.77 1.93 20.34
C ARG A 222 -35.96 1.74 21.86
N LYS A 223 -37.18 1.45 22.33
CA LYS A 223 -37.45 1.17 23.74
C LYS A 223 -36.65 -0.04 24.27
N MET A 224 -36.57 -1.13 23.49
CA MET A 224 -35.75 -2.30 23.83
C MET A 224 -34.28 -1.92 23.99
N LYS A 225 -33.74 -1.11 23.05
CA LYS A 225 -32.38 -0.61 23.16
C LYS A 225 -32.16 0.30 24.37
N GLU A 226 -33.10 1.20 24.67
CA GLU A 226 -33.05 2.07 25.85
C GLU A 226 -33.16 1.27 27.14
N ALA A 227 -33.87 0.12 27.13
CA ALA A 227 -33.95 -0.83 28.26
C ALA A 227 -32.67 -1.70 28.36
N GLY A 228 -31.66 -1.50 27.51
CA GLY A 228 -30.40 -2.24 27.53
C GLY A 228 -30.43 -3.62 26.83
N GLU A 229 -31.52 -3.93 26.11
CA GLU A 229 -31.60 -5.20 25.38
C GLU A 229 -30.65 -5.19 24.18
N LYS A 230 -29.95 -6.31 23.98
CA LYS A 230 -29.06 -6.49 22.82
C LYS A 230 -29.89 -6.83 21.58
N ILE A 231 -30.32 -5.82 20.85
CA ILE A 231 -31.17 -5.94 19.66
C ILE A 231 -30.36 -6.15 18.36
N THR A 232 -29.04 -5.95 18.36
CA THR A 232 -28.16 -6.10 17.21
C THR A 232 -27.06 -7.13 17.44
N TYR A 233 -26.49 -7.60 16.34
CA TYR A 233 -25.24 -8.36 16.33
C TYR A 233 -24.26 -7.72 15.37
N THR A 234 -22.96 -7.91 15.63
CA THR A 234 -21.90 -7.43 14.78
C THR A 234 -21.65 -8.41 13.65
N LEU A 235 -21.66 -7.93 12.42
CA LEU A 235 -21.32 -8.69 11.23
C LEU A 235 -20.04 -8.11 10.61
N ASP A 236 -18.96 -8.89 10.62
CA ASP A 236 -17.71 -8.58 9.91
C ASP A 236 -17.78 -9.10 8.48
N VAL A 237 -17.61 -8.22 7.51
CA VAL A 237 -17.55 -8.55 6.08
C VAL A 237 -16.14 -8.22 5.57
N PRO A 238 -15.25 -9.22 5.40
CA PRO A 238 -13.92 -8.98 4.85
C PRO A 238 -14.02 -8.52 3.39
N LEU A 239 -13.58 -7.30 3.09
CA LEU A 239 -13.63 -6.71 1.76
C LEU A 239 -12.40 -7.08 0.95
N VAL A 240 -11.23 -6.88 1.51
CA VAL A 240 -9.94 -7.16 0.86
C VAL A 240 -8.92 -7.62 1.89
N ALA A 241 -8.12 -8.61 1.52
CA ALA A 241 -6.94 -9.01 2.27
C ALA A 241 -5.70 -8.83 1.38
N TYR A 242 -4.62 -8.29 1.97
CA TYR A 242 -3.32 -8.12 1.33
C TYR A 242 -2.25 -8.81 2.17
N THR A 243 -1.56 -9.78 1.57
CA THR A 243 -0.55 -10.56 2.30
C THR A 243 0.79 -9.85 2.42
N GLY A 244 1.12 -8.93 1.51
CA GLY A 244 2.53 -8.60 1.26
C GLY A 244 3.29 -9.86 0.86
N ASP A 245 4.56 -9.92 1.24
CA ASP A 245 5.43 -11.05 0.96
C ASP A 245 5.30 -12.15 2.02
N THR A 246 5.14 -13.40 1.57
CA THR A 246 4.97 -14.55 2.47
C THR A 246 5.29 -15.88 1.79
N SER A 247 5.90 -16.80 2.51
CA SER A 247 6.18 -18.15 2.05
C SER A 247 5.14 -19.18 2.48
N MET A 248 4.14 -18.77 3.27
CA MET A 248 3.16 -19.70 3.85
C MET A 248 1.86 -19.68 3.10
N HIS A 249 1.49 -20.81 2.48
CA HIS A 249 0.16 -20.96 1.91
C HIS A 249 -0.94 -20.97 2.99
N GLU A 250 -0.63 -21.39 4.22
CA GLU A 250 -1.55 -21.32 5.37
C GLU A 250 -1.95 -19.87 5.70
N THR A 251 -1.12 -18.88 5.32
CA THR A 251 -1.49 -17.47 5.42
C THR A 251 -2.80 -17.19 4.67
N LEU A 252 -2.99 -17.81 3.51
CA LEU A 252 -4.16 -17.62 2.66
C LEU A 252 -5.44 -18.24 3.26
N LEU A 253 -5.29 -19.19 4.17
CA LEU A 253 -6.39 -19.95 4.77
C LEU A 253 -6.88 -19.36 6.11
N GLN A 254 -6.30 -18.24 6.55
CA GLN A 254 -6.73 -17.57 7.78
C GLN A 254 -8.12 -16.93 7.61
N PRO A 255 -8.93 -16.90 8.69
CA PRO A 255 -10.20 -16.17 8.69
C PRO A 255 -9.99 -14.69 8.34
N GLY A 256 -10.86 -14.15 7.50
CA GLY A 256 -10.73 -12.78 6.98
C GLY A 256 -9.78 -12.66 5.78
N VAL A 257 -9.03 -13.72 5.43
CA VAL A 257 -8.19 -13.78 4.24
C VAL A 257 -8.84 -14.67 3.18
N MET A 258 -9.11 -15.94 3.52
CA MET A 258 -9.71 -16.91 2.58
C MET A 258 -11.14 -16.57 2.16
N ASP A 259 -11.84 -15.75 2.92
CA ASP A 259 -13.23 -15.35 2.71
C ASP A 259 -13.40 -13.86 2.42
N ALA A 260 -12.29 -13.09 2.28
CA ALA A 260 -12.35 -11.74 1.77
C ALA A 260 -12.89 -11.72 0.33
N LYS A 261 -13.62 -10.66 -0.04
CA LYS A 261 -14.13 -10.51 -1.41
C LYS A 261 -12.99 -10.54 -2.43
N VAL A 262 -11.91 -9.81 -2.12
CA VAL A 262 -10.70 -9.76 -2.93
C VAL A 262 -9.51 -10.19 -2.08
N LEU A 263 -8.75 -11.15 -2.56
CA LEU A 263 -7.46 -11.51 -2.00
C LEU A 263 -6.35 -10.97 -2.91
N ILE A 264 -5.49 -10.13 -2.37
CA ILE A 264 -4.29 -9.63 -3.05
C ILE A 264 -3.10 -10.33 -2.39
N THR A 265 -2.38 -11.15 -3.15
CA THR A 265 -1.29 -11.97 -2.62
C THR A 265 -0.13 -12.04 -3.58
N GLU A 266 1.07 -12.22 -3.02
CA GLU A 266 2.22 -12.52 -3.85
C GLU A 266 2.10 -13.88 -4.53
N CYS A 267 2.73 -14.01 -5.69
CA CYS A 267 3.16 -15.27 -6.27
C CYS A 267 4.42 -15.02 -7.08
N THR A 268 5.56 -15.02 -6.42
CA THR A 268 6.82 -14.54 -6.99
C THR A 268 7.42 -15.51 -7.99
N PHE A 269 7.31 -16.82 -7.76
CA PHE A 269 8.00 -17.84 -8.53
C PHE A 269 7.06 -18.87 -9.18
N PHE A 270 7.31 -19.14 -10.46
CA PHE A 270 6.49 -20.06 -11.29
C PHE A 270 7.28 -21.25 -11.80
N GLU A 271 8.57 -21.11 -12.03
CA GLU A 271 9.44 -22.13 -12.62
C GLU A 271 9.84 -23.19 -11.59
N ALA A 272 9.85 -24.47 -11.97
CA ALA A 272 10.11 -25.58 -11.05
C ALA A 272 11.49 -25.52 -10.37
N ASP A 273 12.51 -24.99 -11.06
CA ASP A 273 13.86 -24.81 -10.53
C ASP A 273 13.96 -23.63 -9.55
N HIS A 274 12.96 -22.75 -9.48
CA HIS A 274 12.92 -21.62 -8.54
C HIS A 274 12.41 -21.98 -7.15
N ARG A 275 11.96 -23.22 -6.88
CA ARG A 275 11.48 -23.64 -5.54
C ARG A 275 12.50 -23.41 -4.42
N LYS A 276 13.78 -23.66 -4.69
CA LYS A 276 14.84 -23.39 -3.69
C LYS A 276 14.97 -21.89 -3.39
N ARG A 277 14.85 -21.04 -4.42
CA ARG A 277 14.87 -19.58 -4.27
C ARG A 277 13.66 -19.07 -3.49
N ALA A 278 12.47 -19.59 -3.80
CA ALA A 278 11.24 -19.28 -3.07
C ALA A 278 11.40 -19.56 -1.58
N ARG A 279 11.89 -20.73 -1.20
CA ARG A 279 12.13 -21.11 0.20
C ARG A 279 13.18 -20.23 0.87
N HIS A 280 14.30 -19.95 0.20
CA HIS A 280 15.38 -19.12 0.75
C HIS A 280 14.92 -17.67 0.95
N GLY A 281 14.27 -17.07 -0.03
CA GLY A 281 13.74 -15.72 0.05
C GLY A 281 12.43 -15.61 0.84
N GLN A 282 11.87 -16.74 1.30
CA GLN A 282 10.57 -16.82 1.97
C GLN A 282 9.46 -16.13 1.15
N HIS A 283 9.39 -16.48 -0.13
CA HIS A 283 8.35 -16.09 -1.06
C HIS A 283 7.52 -17.29 -1.51
N MET A 284 6.32 -17.00 -2.03
CA MET A 284 5.39 -18.03 -2.51
C MET A 284 5.79 -18.55 -3.89
N HIS A 285 5.78 -19.86 -4.06
CA HIS A 285 5.84 -20.53 -5.35
C HIS A 285 4.42 -20.86 -5.82
N VAL A 286 4.18 -20.90 -7.13
CA VAL A 286 2.86 -21.18 -7.71
C VAL A 286 2.21 -22.45 -7.15
N ASN A 287 3.00 -23.48 -6.82
CA ASN A 287 2.45 -24.71 -6.26
C ASN A 287 1.83 -24.52 -4.86
N ASP A 288 2.40 -23.59 -4.05
CA ASP A 288 1.88 -23.30 -2.73
C ASP A 288 0.50 -22.62 -2.84
N LEU A 289 0.34 -21.73 -3.81
CA LEU A 289 -0.96 -21.12 -4.10
C LEU A 289 -1.95 -22.12 -4.69
N LEU A 290 -1.50 -23.02 -5.58
CA LEU A 290 -2.36 -24.09 -6.14
C LEU A 290 -2.86 -25.05 -5.05
N GLU A 291 -2.09 -25.30 -4.00
CA GLU A 291 -2.48 -26.11 -2.84
C GLU A 291 -3.58 -25.43 -2.01
N ALA A 292 -3.50 -24.11 -1.82
CA ALA A 292 -4.52 -23.35 -1.10
C ALA A 292 -5.81 -23.15 -1.92
N LEU A 293 -5.69 -23.11 -3.24
CA LEU A 293 -6.75 -22.68 -4.17
C LEU A 293 -8.12 -23.36 -3.96
N PRO A 294 -8.22 -24.69 -3.68
CA PRO A 294 -9.53 -25.35 -3.47
C PRO A 294 -10.30 -24.85 -2.25
N GLN A 295 -9.62 -24.21 -1.29
CA GLN A 295 -10.22 -23.75 -0.03
C GLN A 295 -10.57 -22.27 -0.07
N LEU A 296 -10.07 -21.51 -1.06
CA LEU A 296 -10.33 -20.09 -1.19
C LEU A 296 -11.78 -19.82 -1.58
N LYS A 297 -12.42 -18.90 -0.87
CA LYS A 297 -13.81 -18.45 -1.07
C LYS A 297 -13.88 -17.04 -1.66
N ASN A 298 -12.75 -16.51 -2.03
CA ASN A 298 -12.64 -15.17 -2.62
C ASN A 298 -13.35 -15.11 -3.98
N GLU A 299 -13.84 -13.93 -4.36
CA GLU A 299 -14.39 -13.70 -5.70
C GLU A 299 -13.28 -13.42 -6.72
N LEU A 300 -12.20 -12.77 -6.25
CA LEU A 300 -11.02 -12.45 -7.03
C LEU A 300 -9.76 -12.69 -6.21
N VAL A 301 -8.78 -13.38 -6.81
CA VAL A 301 -7.38 -13.41 -6.34
C VAL A 301 -6.55 -12.58 -7.30
N LEU A 302 -5.92 -11.53 -6.79
CA LEU A 302 -5.04 -10.65 -7.54
C LEU A 302 -3.59 -10.96 -7.17
N LEU A 303 -2.82 -11.42 -8.16
CA LEU A 303 -1.42 -11.80 -7.98
C LEU A 303 -0.50 -10.60 -8.14
N THR A 304 0.27 -10.34 -7.09
CA THR A 304 1.28 -9.29 -6.98
C THR A 304 2.68 -9.89 -6.87
N HIS A 305 3.70 -9.04 -6.81
CA HIS A 305 5.09 -9.40 -6.57
C HIS A 305 5.63 -10.50 -7.52
N VAL A 306 5.10 -10.56 -8.73
CA VAL A 306 5.54 -11.53 -9.75
C VAL A 306 6.92 -11.12 -10.27
N SER A 307 7.83 -12.10 -10.38
CA SER A 307 9.16 -11.84 -10.94
C SER A 307 9.09 -11.44 -12.43
N ARG A 308 9.87 -10.44 -12.83
CA ARG A 308 9.99 -10.06 -14.28
C ARG A 308 10.42 -11.21 -15.18
N ARG A 309 11.02 -12.25 -14.63
CA ARG A 309 11.47 -13.42 -15.38
C ARG A 309 10.32 -14.36 -15.73
N THR A 310 9.16 -14.18 -15.12
CA THR A 310 8.01 -15.05 -15.31
C THR A 310 7.35 -14.83 -16.67
N HIS A 311 7.14 -15.92 -17.41
CA HIS A 311 6.36 -15.92 -18.64
C HIS A 311 4.86 -15.85 -18.34
N LEU A 312 4.28 -14.64 -18.33
CA LEU A 312 2.89 -14.39 -17.91
C LEU A 312 1.86 -15.28 -18.65
N LYS A 313 2.04 -15.52 -19.97
CA LYS A 313 1.13 -16.42 -20.73
C LYS A 313 1.13 -17.85 -20.15
N ALA A 314 2.32 -18.36 -19.79
CA ALA A 314 2.44 -19.69 -19.19
C ALA A 314 1.86 -19.71 -17.78
N ALA A 315 2.13 -18.69 -16.96
CA ALA A 315 1.58 -18.55 -15.63
C ALA A 315 0.03 -18.48 -15.64
N LYS A 316 -0.55 -17.69 -16.52
CA LYS A 316 -2.00 -17.61 -16.72
C LYS A 316 -2.62 -18.97 -17.10
N ARG A 317 -1.95 -19.73 -17.96
CA ARG A 317 -2.42 -21.06 -18.36
C ARG A 317 -2.48 -22.03 -17.17
N ILE A 318 -1.47 -22.03 -16.29
CA ILE A 318 -1.46 -22.86 -15.08
C ILE A 318 -2.73 -22.64 -14.24
N PHE A 319 -3.09 -21.38 -14.00
CA PHE A 319 -4.28 -21.06 -13.23
C PHE A 319 -5.58 -21.35 -13.98
N ALA A 320 -5.64 -21.07 -15.27
CA ALA A 320 -6.81 -21.40 -16.09
C ALA A 320 -7.12 -22.90 -16.05
N GLU A 321 -6.11 -23.76 -16.18
CA GLU A 321 -6.24 -25.21 -16.07
C GLU A 321 -6.66 -25.66 -14.66
N ALA A 322 -6.12 -25.03 -13.61
CA ALA A 322 -6.47 -25.33 -12.23
C ALA A 322 -7.94 -24.95 -11.93
N LEU A 323 -8.36 -23.74 -12.30
CA LEU A 323 -9.73 -23.26 -12.10
C LEU A 323 -10.74 -24.10 -12.86
N ALA A 324 -10.43 -24.52 -14.11
CA ALA A 324 -11.28 -25.40 -14.90
C ALA A 324 -11.48 -26.76 -14.22
N ARG A 325 -10.41 -27.33 -13.64
CA ARG A 325 -10.48 -28.59 -12.88
C ARG A 325 -11.32 -28.48 -11.61
N LEU A 326 -11.17 -27.35 -10.90
CA LEU A 326 -11.88 -27.08 -9.63
C LEU A 326 -13.36 -26.69 -9.87
N LYS A 327 -13.73 -26.31 -11.09
CA LYS A 327 -15.07 -25.78 -11.43
C LYS A 327 -15.53 -24.66 -10.49
N THR A 328 -14.61 -23.81 -10.09
CA THR A 328 -14.85 -22.68 -9.17
C THR A 328 -15.17 -21.40 -9.96
N PRO A 329 -16.04 -20.50 -9.45
CA PRO A 329 -16.27 -19.17 -10.02
C PRO A 329 -15.15 -18.19 -9.71
N LEU A 330 -14.16 -18.56 -8.89
CA LEU A 330 -13.02 -17.73 -8.51
C LEU A 330 -12.28 -17.21 -9.75
N LYS A 331 -11.96 -15.93 -9.74
CA LYS A 331 -11.13 -15.31 -10.77
C LYS A 331 -9.71 -15.11 -10.26
N ILE A 332 -8.73 -15.30 -11.14
CA ILE A 332 -7.32 -15.01 -10.85
C ILE A 332 -6.81 -14.03 -11.90
N GLU A 333 -6.30 -12.89 -11.44
CA GLU A 333 -5.74 -11.85 -12.28
C GLU A 333 -4.31 -11.52 -11.84
N PHE A 334 -3.50 -11.01 -12.78
CA PHE A 334 -2.12 -10.60 -12.53
C PHE A 334 -2.04 -9.09 -12.53
N PHE A 335 -1.58 -8.51 -11.44
CA PHE A 335 -1.45 -7.05 -11.30
C PHE A 335 -0.48 -6.45 -12.32
N MET A 336 0.43 -7.26 -12.83
CA MET A 336 1.40 -6.89 -13.87
C MET A 336 0.89 -7.06 -15.30
N ASP A 337 -0.39 -7.33 -15.52
CA ASP A 337 -0.92 -7.44 -16.87
C ASP A 337 -0.97 -6.06 -17.53
N TYR A 338 0.04 -5.80 -18.36
CA TYR A 338 0.22 -4.51 -19.05
C TYR A 338 -0.89 -4.18 -20.08
N GLN A 339 -1.86 -5.07 -20.30
CA GLN A 339 -2.98 -4.81 -21.21
C GLN A 339 -4.05 -3.89 -20.59
N GLN A 340 -4.00 -3.64 -19.27
CA GLN A 340 -4.89 -2.71 -18.57
C GLN A 340 -4.10 -1.50 -18.05
N ARG A 341 -3.61 -0.65 -18.96
CA ARG A 341 -2.89 0.56 -18.58
C ARG A 341 -3.86 1.72 -18.39
N LEU A 342 -3.89 2.28 -17.20
CA LEU A 342 -4.50 3.60 -16.95
C LEU A 342 -3.60 4.70 -17.48
N VAL A 343 -4.13 5.53 -18.36
CA VAL A 343 -3.53 6.82 -18.68
C VAL A 343 -4.15 7.84 -17.74
N VAL A 344 -3.42 8.21 -16.68
CA VAL A 344 -3.83 9.31 -15.80
C VAL A 344 -3.57 10.62 -16.53
N LYS A 345 -4.62 11.29 -17.02
CA LYS A 345 -4.50 12.67 -17.52
C LYS A 345 -4.45 13.61 -16.31
N PRO A 346 -3.48 14.54 -16.24
CA PRO A 346 -3.48 15.57 -15.21
C PRO A 346 -4.68 16.49 -15.44
N GLY A 347 -5.71 16.39 -14.60
CA GLY A 347 -6.85 17.26 -14.56
C GLY A 347 -6.77 18.21 -13.37
N ARG A 348 -7.28 19.44 -13.51
CA ARG A 348 -7.49 20.38 -12.41
C ARG A 348 -8.38 19.71 -11.36
N ALA A 349 -7.93 19.62 -10.12
CA ALA A 349 -8.62 19.31 -8.86
C ALA A 349 -10.08 18.74 -8.95
N ALA A 350 -10.29 17.71 -9.76
CA ALA A 350 -11.54 16.95 -9.83
C ALA A 350 -11.20 15.47 -9.58
N PRO A 351 -12.13 14.66 -9.07
CA PRO A 351 -11.87 13.23 -8.87
C PRO A 351 -11.39 12.61 -10.17
N PHE A 352 -10.36 11.76 -10.06
CA PHE A 352 -9.70 11.14 -11.20
C PHE A 352 -10.71 10.44 -12.10
N THR A 353 -10.77 10.86 -13.39
CA THR A 353 -11.52 10.12 -14.40
C THR A 353 -10.60 9.07 -15.02
N VAL A 354 -11.02 7.83 -14.94
CA VAL A 354 -10.38 6.67 -15.54
C VAL A 354 -10.94 6.49 -16.94
N GLU A 355 -10.13 6.69 -17.99
CA GLU A 355 -10.50 6.29 -19.35
C GLU A 355 -9.83 4.95 -19.67
N GLU A 356 -10.62 3.91 -19.90
CA GLU A 356 -10.18 2.65 -20.47
C GLU A 356 -9.88 2.86 -21.97
N ARG A 357 -8.62 2.69 -22.38
CA ARG A 357 -8.28 2.48 -23.79
C ARG A 357 -8.06 0.99 -24.04
N ALA A 358 -8.95 0.39 -24.80
CA ALA A 358 -8.67 -0.87 -25.46
C ALA A 358 -7.49 -0.68 -26.42
N LEU A 359 -6.49 -1.55 -26.34
CA LEU A 359 -5.45 -1.60 -27.36
C LEU A 359 -6.05 -2.12 -28.66
N PRO A 360 -5.65 -1.60 -29.83
CA PRO A 360 -6.03 -2.20 -31.10
C PRO A 360 -5.49 -3.63 -31.13
N ASP A 361 -6.32 -4.56 -31.58
CA ASP A 361 -5.93 -5.93 -31.85
C ASP A 361 -4.68 -5.92 -32.73
N SER A 362 -3.58 -6.48 -32.22
CA SER A 362 -2.41 -6.76 -33.04
C SER A 362 -2.83 -7.86 -34.02
N ALA A 363 -3.08 -7.47 -35.26
CA ALA A 363 -3.16 -8.38 -36.37
C ALA A 363 -1.84 -9.16 -36.48
N GLU A 364 -1.97 -10.48 -36.50
CA GLU A 364 -1.07 -11.58 -36.95
C GLU A 364 0.40 -11.56 -36.49
#